data_ed05c4bf18759e1d42c25bcda597a71f
#
_entry.id   ed05c4bf18759e1d42c25bcda597a71f
#
_cell.length_a   1.000
_cell.length_b   1.000
_cell.length_c   1.000
_cell.angle_alpha   90.00
_cell.angle_beta   90.00
_cell.angle_gamma   90.00
#
_symmetry.space_group_name_H-M   'P 1'
#
loop_
_entity.id
_entity.type
_entity.pdbx_description
1 polymer ?
#
loop_
_entity_poly.entity_id
_entity_poly.type
_entity_poly.pdbx_seq_one_letter_code
_entity_poly.pdbx_strand_id
1 'polypeptide(L)'
;MKNIFLSLFAVLAITSCIQTNAYVQNKSAKEVQEIQDRIALKNLVDTFSNLADEKKVTEQMELFTDDAEVSTIENGQERPPYVGKQAIGKAFANYLALFHTVYHSNGQQTVEINGNIAKGISYCQVVLIGNFDGKEMQRTAGVRYSDTYVKKDGKWLIKKRVSNFMYSEMKELKK
;
A
#
# COMPACT_ATOMS: atom_id res chain seq x y z
N MET A 1 6.98 37.80 56.17
CA MET A 1 7.13 37.96 54.72
C MET A 1 8.10 36.97 54.09
N LYS A 2 8.54 35.89 54.76
CA LYS A 2 9.48 34.89 54.18
C LYS A 2 8.85 33.64 53.56
N ASN A 3 7.55 33.39 53.77
CA ASN A 3 6.90 32.14 53.34
C ASN A 3 6.14 32.23 52.00
N ILE A 4 6.00 33.43 51.41
CA ILE A 4 5.24 33.60 50.14
C ILE A 4 6.16 33.35 48.93
N PHE A 5 7.47 33.54 49.04
CA PHE A 5 8.43 33.31 47.94
C PHE A 5 8.71 31.83 47.67
N LEU A 6 8.59 30.94 48.69
CA LEU A 6 8.86 29.51 48.51
C LEU A 6 7.72 28.78 47.76
N SER A 7 6.46 29.23 47.89
CA SER A 7 5.30 28.61 47.21
C SER A 7 5.24 28.93 45.71
N LEU A 8 5.74 30.08 45.27
CA LEU A 8 5.73 30.47 43.87
C LEU A 8 6.74 29.68 43.04
N PHE A 9 7.92 29.36 43.61
CA PHE A 9 8.94 28.53 42.93
C PHE A 9 8.51 27.07 42.78
N ALA A 10 7.79 26.51 43.73
CA ALA A 10 7.31 25.12 43.67
C ALA A 10 6.21 24.95 42.62
N VAL A 11 5.32 25.91 42.43
CA VAL A 11 4.26 25.86 41.41
C VAL A 11 4.82 25.98 39.99
N LEU A 12 5.85 26.82 39.77
CA LEU A 12 6.51 26.95 38.48
C LEU A 12 7.29 25.68 38.08
N ALA A 13 7.93 25.01 39.04
CA ALA A 13 8.65 23.76 38.76
C ALA A 13 7.71 22.60 38.41
N ILE A 14 6.56 22.50 39.08
CA ILE A 14 5.55 21.44 38.79
C ILE A 14 4.90 21.63 37.40
N THR A 15 4.56 22.86 37.03
CA THR A 15 4.00 23.16 35.71
C THR A 15 5.00 22.85 34.58
N SER A 16 6.28 23.15 34.76
CA SER A 16 7.32 22.82 33.78
C SER A 16 7.50 21.29 33.61
N CYS A 17 7.48 20.51 34.68
CA CYS A 17 7.56 19.04 34.61
C CYS A 17 6.32 18.40 33.93
N ILE A 18 5.13 18.93 34.16
CA ILE A 18 3.90 18.43 33.53
C ILE A 18 3.92 18.72 32.04
N GLN A 19 4.34 19.91 31.62
CA GLN A 19 4.45 20.27 30.21
C GLN A 19 5.49 19.44 29.46
N THR A 20 6.67 19.17 30.04
CA THR A 20 7.69 18.33 29.44
C THR A 20 7.21 16.88 29.31
N ASN A 21 6.57 16.33 30.33
CA ASN A 21 6.01 14.96 30.23
C ASN A 21 4.92 14.85 29.18
N ALA A 22 4.00 15.80 29.08
CA ALA A 22 2.97 15.81 28.05
C ALA A 22 3.56 15.93 26.62
N TYR A 23 4.59 16.73 26.44
CA TYR A 23 5.29 16.87 25.16
C TYR A 23 5.99 15.56 24.76
N VAL A 24 6.72 14.91 25.67
CA VAL A 24 7.41 13.64 25.43
C VAL A 24 6.41 12.52 25.12
N GLN A 25 5.31 12.43 25.87
CA GLN A 25 4.26 11.45 25.61
C GLN A 25 3.59 11.66 24.24
N ASN A 26 3.30 12.90 23.87
CA ASN A 26 2.68 13.21 22.57
C ASN A 26 3.65 12.89 21.40
N LYS A 27 4.93 13.17 21.56
CA LYS A 27 5.95 12.80 20.55
C LYS A 27 6.04 11.28 20.39
N SER A 28 6.13 10.55 21.51
CA SER A 28 6.16 9.08 21.49
C SER A 28 4.90 8.48 20.86
N ALA A 29 3.71 9.02 21.15
CA ALA A 29 2.46 8.56 20.54
C ALA A 29 2.43 8.76 19.01
N LYS A 30 2.96 9.89 18.53
CA LYS A 30 3.06 10.15 17.08
C LYS A 30 4.04 9.20 16.39
N GLU A 31 5.18 8.93 17.00
CA GLU A 31 6.17 7.99 16.48
C GLU A 31 5.61 6.56 16.41
N VAL A 32 4.88 6.12 17.43
CA VAL A 32 4.19 4.82 17.45
C VAL A 32 3.12 4.75 16.36
N GLN A 33 2.32 5.81 16.21
CA GLN A 33 1.30 5.88 15.14
C GLN A 33 1.93 5.80 13.75
N GLU A 34 3.05 6.49 13.53
CA GLU A 34 3.75 6.41 12.23
C GLU A 34 4.26 4.99 11.94
N ILE A 35 4.82 4.30 12.94
CA ILE A 35 5.25 2.90 12.80
C ILE A 35 4.06 2.01 12.46
N GLN A 36 2.94 2.15 13.16
CA GLN A 36 1.71 1.40 12.90
C GLN A 36 1.19 1.65 11.46
N ASP A 37 1.22 2.89 11.01
CA ASP A 37 0.79 3.26 9.67
C ASP A 37 1.71 2.65 8.59
N ARG A 38 3.02 2.63 8.81
CA ARG A 38 3.98 1.98 7.90
C ARG A 38 3.73 0.47 7.80
N ILE A 39 3.49 -0.19 8.92
CA ILE A 39 3.13 -1.62 8.97
C ILE A 39 1.81 -1.86 8.23
N ALA A 40 0.79 -1.03 8.48
CA ALA A 40 -0.51 -1.16 7.84
C ALA A 40 -0.42 -0.98 6.31
N LEU A 41 0.39 -0.03 5.82
CA LEU A 41 0.62 0.19 4.40
C LEU A 41 1.39 -0.98 3.75
N LYS A 42 2.34 -1.60 4.46
CA LYS A 42 3.01 -2.81 3.97
C LYS A 42 2.03 -3.98 3.88
N ASN A 43 1.24 -4.19 4.92
CA ASN A 43 0.23 -5.23 4.96
C ASN A 43 -0.83 -5.05 3.86
N LEU A 44 -1.21 -3.82 3.54
CA LEU A 44 -2.14 -3.50 2.46
C LEU A 44 -1.63 -4.00 1.10
N VAL A 45 -0.35 -3.75 0.80
CA VAL A 45 0.30 -4.20 -0.45
C VAL A 45 0.44 -5.72 -0.48
N ASP A 46 0.82 -6.33 0.64
CA ASP A 46 0.96 -7.80 0.71
C ASP A 46 -0.39 -8.50 0.59
N THR A 47 -1.42 -7.96 1.25
CA THR A 47 -2.79 -8.48 1.14
C THR A 47 -3.33 -8.36 -0.29
N PHE A 48 -3.04 -7.24 -0.97
CA PHE A 48 -3.40 -7.07 -2.39
C PHE A 48 -2.84 -8.22 -3.24
N SER A 49 -1.57 -8.56 -3.06
CA SER A 49 -0.89 -9.63 -3.80
C SER A 49 -1.45 -11.01 -3.47
N ASN A 50 -1.63 -11.32 -2.18
CA ASN A 50 -2.20 -12.60 -1.74
C ASN A 50 -3.60 -12.83 -2.30
N LEU A 51 -4.46 -11.80 -2.29
CA LEU A 51 -5.81 -11.89 -2.85
C LEU A 51 -5.80 -12.04 -4.39
N ALA A 52 -4.83 -11.44 -5.07
CA ALA A 52 -4.65 -11.65 -6.51
C ALA A 52 -4.25 -13.10 -6.83
N ASP A 53 -3.33 -13.68 -6.05
CA ASP A 53 -2.89 -15.07 -6.22
C ASP A 53 -4.03 -16.06 -6.02
N GLU A 54 -4.94 -15.77 -5.09
CA GLU A 54 -6.15 -16.54 -4.83
C GLU A 54 -7.32 -16.17 -5.75
N LYS A 55 -7.16 -15.17 -6.64
CA LYS A 55 -8.20 -14.61 -7.53
C LYS A 55 -9.44 -14.11 -6.78
N LYS A 56 -9.29 -13.70 -5.53
CA LYS A 56 -10.33 -13.12 -4.68
C LYS A 56 -10.52 -11.63 -4.99
N VAL A 57 -10.99 -11.35 -6.21
CA VAL A 57 -11.07 -9.96 -6.72
C VAL A 57 -12.09 -9.13 -5.94
N THR A 58 -13.18 -9.72 -5.45
CA THR A 58 -14.18 -9.01 -4.65
C THR A 58 -13.54 -8.47 -3.37
N GLU A 59 -12.81 -9.32 -2.64
CA GLU A 59 -12.10 -8.95 -1.42
C GLU A 59 -10.95 -7.98 -1.73
N GLN A 60 -10.28 -8.14 -2.87
CA GLN A 60 -9.23 -7.23 -3.32
C GLN A 60 -9.77 -5.80 -3.53
N MET A 61 -11.01 -5.64 -3.98
CA MET A 61 -11.64 -4.33 -4.15
C MET A 61 -11.90 -3.60 -2.82
N GLU A 62 -11.96 -4.32 -1.70
CA GLU A 62 -12.08 -3.68 -0.37
C GLU A 62 -10.79 -2.96 0.07
N LEU A 63 -9.70 -3.16 -0.66
CA LEU A 63 -8.43 -2.46 -0.43
C LEU A 63 -8.37 -1.10 -1.14
N PHE A 64 -9.37 -0.77 -1.96
CA PHE A 64 -9.43 0.47 -2.73
C PHE A 64 -10.51 1.43 -2.22
N THR A 65 -10.36 2.71 -2.54
CA THR A 65 -11.46 3.67 -2.40
C THR A 65 -12.49 3.44 -3.52
N ASP A 66 -13.73 3.87 -3.32
CA ASP A 66 -14.80 3.68 -4.31
C ASP A 66 -14.49 4.36 -5.64
N ASP A 67 -13.79 5.49 -5.58
CA ASP A 67 -13.34 6.31 -6.71
C ASP A 67 -11.85 6.11 -7.03
N ALA A 68 -11.30 4.94 -6.75
CA ALA A 68 -9.89 4.65 -7.02
C ALA A 68 -9.58 4.66 -8.53
N GLU A 69 -8.32 4.93 -8.84
CA GLU A 69 -7.78 4.90 -10.19
C GLU A 69 -6.63 3.87 -10.28
N VAL A 70 -6.65 3.04 -11.31
CA VAL A 70 -5.55 2.11 -11.61
C VAL A 70 -5.14 2.26 -13.06
N SER A 71 -3.89 2.66 -13.30
CA SER A 71 -3.27 2.70 -14.62
C SER A 71 -2.09 1.74 -14.73
N THR A 72 -1.69 1.46 -15.95
CA THR A 72 -0.58 0.58 -16.29
C THR A 72 0.37 1.29 -17.24
N ILE A 73 1.67 1.20 -16.97
CA ILE A 73 2.73 1.59 -17.91
C ILE A 73 3.40 0.32 -18.39
N GLU A 74 3.40 0.09 -19.69
CA GLU A 74 4.07 -1.03 -20.34
C GLU A 74 4.82 -0.54 -21.57
N ASN A 75 6.10 -0.90 -21.71
CA ASN A 75 6.99 -0.40 -22.75
C ASN A 75 7.06 1.14 -22.83
N GLY A 76 7.01 1.80 -21.66
CA GLY A 76 7.04 3.26 -21.55
C GLY A 76 5.73 3.97 -21.93
N GLN A 77 4.67 3.24 -22.27
CA GLN A 77 3.36 3.81 -22.62
C GLN A 77 2.38 3.62 -21.47
N GLU A 78 1.84 4.72 -20.97
CA GLU A 78 0.78 4.69 -19.97
C GLU A 78 -0.58 4.48 -20.64
N ARG A 79 -1.35 3.51 -20.15
CA ARG A 79 -2.72 3.24 -20.59
C ARG A 79 -3.71 4.09 -19.77
N PRO A 80 -4.84 4.49 -20.35
CA PRO A 80 -5.90 5.18 -19.61
C PRO A 80 -6.28 4.39 -18.35
N PRO A 81 -6.55 5.07 -17.22
CA PRO A 81 -6.87 4.40 -15.98
C PRO A 81 -8.26 3.74 -16.02
N TYR A 82 -8.39 2.62 -15.34
CA TYR A 82 -9.68 2.16 -14.85
C TYR A 82 -10.05 2.99 -13.63
N VAL A 83 -11.28 3.49 -13.58
CA VAL A 83 -11.78 4.36 -12.52
C VAL A 83 -12.94 3.69 -11.78
N GLY A 84 -12.85 3.63 -10.46
CA GLY A 84 -13.83 3.03 -9.57
C GLY A 84 -13.69 1.52 -9.41
N LYS A 85 -14.08 1.01 -8.24
CA LYS A 85 -13.97 -0.41 -7.86
C LYS A 85 -14.57 -1.36 -8.90
N GLN A 86 -15.71 -1.01 -9.49
CA GLN A 86 -16.39 -1.88 -10.46
C GLN A 86 -15.56 -2.09 -11.74
N ALA A 87 -15.03 -0.99 -12.30
CA ALA A 87 -14.20 -1.07 -13.51
C ALA A 87 -12.88 -1.77 -13.26
N ILE A 88 -12.22 -1.45 -12.13
CA ILE A 88 -10.97 -2.07 -11.69
C ILE A 88 -11.18 -3.57 -11.46
N GLY A 89 -12.21 -3.95 -10.69
CA GLY A 89 -12.50 -5.35 -10.38
C GLY A 89 -12.80 -6.17 -11.63
N LYS A 90 -13.58 -5.62 -12.57
CA LYS A 90 -13.84 -6.28 -13.86
C LYS A 90 -12.56 -6.50 -14.67
N ALA A 91 -11.67 -5.50 -14.72
CA ALA A 91 -10.40 -5.60 -15.42
C ALA A 91 -9.49 -6.67 -14.78
N PHE A 92 -9.38 -6.69 -13.45
CA PHE A 92 -8.59 -7.68 -12.72
C PHE A 92 -9.14 -9.09 -12.89
N ALA A 93 -10.46 -9.28 -12.72
CA ALA A 93 -11.10 -10.58 -12.91
C ALA A 93 -10.85 -11.15 -14.31
N ASN A 94 -11.05 -10.32 -15.34
CA ASN A 94 -10.83 -10.74 -16.73
C ASN A 94 -9.37 -11.13 -16.99
N TYR A 95 -8.43 -10.35 -16.45
CA TYR A 95 -7.01 -10.62 -16.64
C TYR A 95 -6.55 -11.87 -15.89
N LEU A 96 -6.90 -12.01 -14.63
CA LEU A 96 -6.51 -13.16 -13.81
C LEU A 96 -7.15 -14.48 -14.27
N ALA A 97 -8.30 -14.41 -14.92
CA ALA A 97 -8.96 -15.58 -15.49
C ALA A 97 -8.17 -16.26 -16.62
N LEU A 98 -7.25 -15.54 -17.27
CA LEU A 98 -6.39 -16.08 -18.35
C LEU A 98 -5.34 -17.08 -17.82
N PHE A 99 -5.08 -17.10 -16.51
CA PHE A 99 -4.00 -17.87 -15.90
C PHE A 99 -4.57 -18.86 -14.89
N HIS A 100 -4.05 -20.08 -14.85
CA HIS A 100 -4.38 -21.03 -13.78
C HIS A 100 -3.47 -20.86 -12.55
N THR A 101 -2.26 -20.34 -12.72
CA THR A 101 -1.33 -19.99 -11.64
C THR A 101 -1.04 -18.51 -11.67
N VAL A 102 -1.19 -17.88 -10.52
CA VAL A 102 -0.86 -16.48 -10.26
C VAL A 102 0.04 -16.45 -9.03
N TYR A 103 1.18 -15.80 -9.12
CA TYR A 103 2.13 -15.72 -8.01
C TYR A 103 2.79 -14.33 -7.97
N HIS A 104 2.65 -13.67 -6.85
CA HIS A 104 3.29 -12.39 -6.57
C HIS A 104 4.34 -12.54 -5.47
N SER A 105 5.54 -12.03 -5.72
CA SER A 105 6.60 -11.92 -4.71
C SER A 105 6.90 -10.44 -4.50
N ASN A 106 6.40 -9.87 -3.41
CA ASN A 106 6.64 -8.48 -3.06
C ASN A 106 8.05 -8.28 -2.52
N GLY A 107 8.70 -7.25 -3.03
CA GLY A 107 10.01 -6.80 -2.58
C GLY A 107 9.92 -5.61 -1.62
N GLN A 108 10.85 -4.68 -1.80
CA GLN A 108 10.94 -3.47 -0.98
C GLN A 108 9.74 -2.54 -1.17
N GLN A 109 9.40 -1.84 -0.09
CA GLN A 109 8.43 -0.76 -0.09
C GLN A 109 9.02 0.44 0.66
N THR A 110 8.80 1.64 0.10
CA THR A 110 9.03 2.92 0.79
C THR A 110 7.75 3.72 0.79
N VAL A 111 7.47 4.44 1.89
CA VAL A 111 6.28 5.27 2.02
C VAL A 111 6.63 6.61 2.67
N GLU A 112 5.99 7.66 2.18
CA GLU A 112 5.97 9.00 2.78
C GLU A 112 4.55 9.26 3.29
N ILE A 113 4.42 9.47 4.61
CA ILE A 113 3.13 9.64 5.28
C ILE A 113 2.97 11.11 5.68
N ASN A 114 1.83 11.70 5.31
CA ASN A 114 1.44 13.03 5.70
C ASN A 114 -0.02 13.02 6.19
N GLY A 115 -0.19 12.86 7.50
CA GLY A 115 -1.51 12.71 8.13
C GLY A 115 -2.25 11.50 7.57
N ASN A 116 -3.40 11.74 6.95
CA ASN A 116 -4.27 10.69 6.38
C ASN A 116 -3.99 10.40 4.89
N ILE A 117 -2.89 10.90 4.36
CA ILE A 117 -2.46 10.65 2.97
C ILE A 117 -1.06 10.07 3.01
N ALA A 118 -0.80 9.06 2.18
CA ALA A 118 0.54 8.56 1.97
C ALA A 118 0.82 8.33 0.48
N LYS A 119 2.09 8.44 0.10
CA LYS A 119 2.59 8.02 -1.20
C LYS A 119 3.59 6.90 -1.00
N GLY A 120 3.55 5.89 -1.84
CA GLY A 120 4.44 4.75 -1.72
C GLY A 120 4.94 4.23 -3.05
N ILE A 121 6.11 3.62 -2.98
CA ILE A 121 6.69 2.84 -4.07
C ILE A 121 6.91 1.44 -3.53
N SER A 122 6.43 0.43 -4.28
CA SER A 122 6.70 -0.97 -3.98
C SER A 122 7.07 -1.73 -5.23
N TYR A 123 7.83 -2.80 -5.05
CA TYR A 123 8.29 -3.67 -6.13
C TYR A 123 7.68 -5.05 -5.96
N CYS A 124 7.36 -5.68 -7.09
CA CYS A 124 6.82 -7.02 -7.12
C CYS A 124 7.35 -7.79 -8.33
N GLN A 125 7.72 -9.03 -8.12
CA GLN A 125 7.85 -9.98 -9.21
C GLN A 125 6.55 -10.76 -9.35
N VAL A 126 6.01 -10.82 -10.55
CA VAL A 126 4.77 -11.52 -10.87
C VAL A 126 5.09 -12.67 -11.82
N VAL A 127 4.61 -13.87 -11.49
CA VAL A 127 4.66 -15.05 -12.35
C VAL A 127 3.22 -15.47 -12.63
N LEU A 128 2.88 -15.58 -13.90
CA LEU A 128 1.56 -15.95 -14.39
C LEU A 128 1.72 -17.15 -15.33
N ILE A 129 0.98 -18.24 -15.10
CA ILE A 129 1.03 -19.43 -15.95
C ILE A 129 -0.38 -19.73 -16.45
N GLY A 130 -0.51 -19.93 -17.76
CA GLY A 130 -1.77 -20.22 -18.41
C GLY A 130 -1.58 -20.95 -19.74
N ASN A 131 -2.67 -21.45 -20.30
CA ASN A 131 -2.65 -22.11 -21.59
C ASN A 131 -3.02 -21.13 -22.70
N PHE A 132 -2.14 -20.98 -23.68
CA PHE A 132 -2.32 -20.13 -24.86
C PHE A 132 -2.01 -20.95 -26.11
N ASP A 133 -2.96 -21.05 -27.02
CA ASP A 133 -2.84 -21.82 -28.26
C ASP A 133 -2.35 -23.27 -28.04
N GLY A 134 -2.86 -23.90 -26.97
CA GLY A 134 -2.52 -25.29 -26.64
C GLY A 134 -1.15 -25.47 -25.96
N LYS A 135 -0.44 -24.39 -25.67
CA LYS A 135 0.85 -24.38 -25.00
C LYS A 135 0.74 -23.81 -23.60
N GLU A 136 1.44 -24.44 -22.66
CA GLU A 136 1.59 -23.89 -21.31
C GLU A 136 2.65 -22.79 -21.32
N MET A 137 2.21 -21.55 -21.08
CA MET A 137 3.07 -20.36 -21.15
C MET A 137 3.24 -19.76 -19.76
N GLN A 138 4.46 -19.36 -19.43
CA GLN A 138 4.78 -18.57 -18.25
C GLN A 138 5.14 -17.15 -18.66
N ARG A 139 4.42 -16.18 -18.08
CA ARG A 139 4.83 -14.78 -18.08
C ARG A 139 5.49 -14.45 -16.76
N THR A 140 6.71 -13.91 -16.79
CA THR A 140 7.39 -13.33 -15.63
C THR A 140 7.55 -11.84 -15.85
N ALA A 141 7.19 -11.02 -14.87
CA ALA A 141 7.30 -9.57 -14.97
C ALA A 141 7.82 -8.97 -13.65
N GLY A 142 8.66 -7.96 -13.76
CA GLY A 142 9.03 -7.08 -12.67
C GLY A 142 8.18 -5.82 -12.72
N VAL A 143 7.44 -5.56 -11.65
CA VAL A 143 6.51 -4.43 -11.57
C VAL A 143 6.95 -3.47 -10.46
N ARG A 144 6.93 -2.17 -10.78
CA ARG A 144 7.10 -1.10 -9.81
C ARG A 144 5.76 -0.36 -9.67
N TYR A 145 5.16 -0.49 -8.50
CA TYR A 145 3.94 0.25 -8.18
C TYR A 145 4.28 1.64 -7.64
N SER A 146 3.53 2.65 -8.10
CA SER A 146 3.51 3.99 -7.52
C SER A 146 2.09 4.25 -7.02
N ASP A 147 1.94 4.30 -5.70
CA ASP A 147 0.64 4.33 -5.05
C ASP A 147 0.40 5.66 -4.32
N THR A 148 -0.85 6.11 -4.34
CA THR A 148 -1.37 7.10 -3.40
C THR A 148 -2.40 6.40 -2.52
N TYR A 149 -2.22 6.52 -1.21
CA TYR A 149 -3.10 5.95 -0.20
C TYR A 149 -3.83 7.03 0.56
N VAL A 150 -5.03 6.70 1.04
CA VAL A 150 -5.79 7.55 1.96
C VAL A 150 -6.25 6.74 3.16
N LYS A 151 -6.26 7.35 4.34
CA LYS A 151 -6.74 6.74 5.57
C LYS A 151 -8.18 7.18 5.83
N LYS A 152 -9.13 6.25 5.80
CA LYS A 152 -10.54 6.45 6.12
C LYS A 152 -10.93 5.54 7.27
N ASP A 153 -11.56 6.07 8.29
CA ASP A 153 -12.03 5.33 9.47
C ASP A 153 -10.95 4.42 10.06
N GLY A 154 -9.73 4.95 10.14
CA GLY A 154 -8.57 4.24 10.68
C GLY A 154 -7.92 3.20 9.74
N LYS A 155 -8.46 2.99 8.54
CA LYS A 155 -7.94 2.03 7.55
C LYS A 155 -7.29 2.74 6.37
N TRP A 156 -6.11 2.26 5.95
CA TRP A 156 -5.47 2.70 4.73
C TRP A 156 -6.08 1.99 3.51
N LEU A 157 -6.38 2.77 2.47
CA LEU A 157 -6.93 2.31 1.20
C LEU A 157 -6.10 2.87 0.04
N ILE A 158 -6.05 2.12 -1.06
CA ILE A 158 -5.43 2.56 -2.31
C ILE A 158 -6.40 3.51 -3.01
N LYS A 159 -5.97 4.77 -3.17
CA LYS A 159 -6.71 5.79 -3.93
C LYS A 159 -6.27 5.83 -5.40
N LYS A 160 -4.97 5.64 -5.64
CA LYS A 160 -4.41 5.58 -6.99
C LYS A 160 -3.27 4.58 -7.02
N ARG A 161 -3.21 3.78 -8.07
CA ARG A 161 -2.09 2.89 -8.37
C ARG A 161 -1.65 3.04 -9.82
N VAL A 162 -0.35 3.22 -10.02
CA VAL A 162 0.28 3.11 -11.32
C VAL A 162 1.18 1.88 -11.31
N SER A 163 0.84 0.88 -12.13
CA SER A 163 1.60 -0.37 -12.28
C SER A 163 2.57 -0.22 -13.45
N ASN A 164 3.84 0.06 -13.18
CA ASN A 164 4.86 0.17 -14.20
C ASN A 164 5.58 -1.17 -14.37
N PHE A 165 5.36 -1.82 -15.51
CA PHE A 165 6.06 -3.05 -15.90
C PHE A 165 7.47 -2.70 -16.40
N MET A 166 8.46 -2.87 -15.52
CA MET A 166 9.86 -2.55 -15.78
C MET A 166 10.48 -3.51 -16.80
N TYR A 167 10.06 -4.74 -16.77
CA TYR A 167 10.36 -5.78 -17.76
C TYR A 167 9.28 -6.85 -17.73
N SER A 168 9.12 -7.57 -18.83
CA SER A 168 8.36 -8.83 -18.87
C SER A 168 8.95 -9.76 -19.92
N GLU A 169 8.88 -11.03 -19.63
CA GLU A 169 9.22 -12.10 -20.59
C GLU A 169 8.10 -13.14 -20.61
N MET A 170 7.94 -13.82 -21.72
CA MET A 170 7.03 -14.95 -21.87
C MET A 170 7.78 -16.11 -22.47
N LYS A 171 7.64 -17.29 -21.86
CA LYS A 171 8.28 -18.52 -22.33
C LYS A 171 7.32 -19.70 -22.27
N GLU A 172 7.48 -20.64 -23.17
CA GLU A 172 6.81 -21.95 -23.12
C GLU A 172 7.43 -22.80 -22.01
N LEU A 173 6.58 -23.36 -21.15
CA LEU A 173 7.00 -24.36 -20.17
C LEU A 173 7.00 -25.73 -20.86
N LYS A 174 8.18 -26.26 -21.13
CA LYS A 174 8.32 -27.65 -21.62
C LYS A 174 8.10 -28.59 -20.46
N LYS A 175 7.18 -29.54 -20.64
CA LYS A 175 7.01 -30.67 -19.71
C LYS A 175 8.23 -31.59 -19.76
#